data_7b5fd9de06d35b18ced3f504b87345ae
#
_entry.id   7b5fd9de06d35b18ced3f504b87345ae
#
_cell.length_a   1.000
_cell.length_b   1.000
_cell.length_c   1.000
_cell.angle_alpha   90.00
_cell.angle_beta   90.00
_cell.angle_gamma   90.00
#
_symmetry.space_group_name_H-M   'P 1'
#
loop_
_entity.id
_entity.type
_entity.pdbx_description
1 polymer ?
#
loop_
_entity_poly.entity_id
_entity_poly.type
_entity_poly.pdbx_seq_one_letter_code
_entity_poly.pdbx_strand_id
1 'polypeptide(L)'
;MSQQTEHILQQFKNCIPLLEVLTDENRQAIIMLLAENKSGLNVNTISGHMDLSRPAVSHHLKVLKQSGFIKSEKKGVENYYVLTVRKPLEQLKSLITAVEDECK
;
A
#
# COMPACT_ATOMS: atom_id res chain seq x y z
N MET A 1 28.81 -5.14 -12.43
CA MET A 1 28.38 -5.30 -11.02
C MET A 1 28.41 -6.76 -10.65
N SER A 2 28.52 -7.05 -9.36
CA SER A 2 28.43 -8.41 -8.86
C SER A 2 26.99 -8.95 -9.03
N GLN A 3 26.85 -10.26 -8.96
CA GLN A 3 25.55 -10.94 -8.98
C GLN A 3 24.64 -10.44 -7.87
N GLN A 4 25.20 -10.21 -6.69
CA GLN A 4 24.46 -9.74 -5.53
C GLN A 4 23.94 -8.33 -5.72
N THR A 5 24.77 -7.44 -6.27
CA THR A 5 24.37 -6.07 -6.58
C THR A 5 23.24 -6.05 -7.62
N GLU A 6 23.34 -6.90 -8.63
CA GLU A 6 22.26 -7.02 -9.64
C GLU A 6 20.97 -7.54 -9.05
N HIS A 7 21.06 -8.47 -8.10
CA HIS A 7 19.89 -8.96 -7.39
C HIS A 7 19.19 -7.86 -6.60
N ILE A 8 19.98 -7.02 -5.92
CA ILE A 8 19.44 -5.88 -5.17
C ILE A 8 18.78 -4.87 -6.11
N LEU A 9 19.40 -4.60 -7.27
CA LEU A 9 18.79 -3.72 -8.27
C LEU A 9 17.43 -4.27 -8.75
N GLN A 10 17.30 -5.57 -8.88
CA GLN A 10 16.03 -6.19 -9.23
C GLN A 10 15.00 -6.01 -8.11
N GLN A 11 15.42 -6.09 -6.85
CA GLN A 11 14.55 -5.81 -5.72
C GLN A 11 14.05 -4.37 -5.72
N PHE A 12 14.90 -3.40 -6.07
CA PHE A 12 14.46 -2.01 -6.25
C PHE A 12 13.33 -1.92 -7.27
N LYS A 13 13.50 -2.55 -8.43
CA LYS A 13 12.50 -2.55 -9.49
C LYS A 13 11.17 -3.16 -9.01
N ASN A 14 11.26 -4.26 -8.27
CA ASN A 14 10.08 -4.95 -7.75
C ASN A 14 9.34 -4.10 -6.71
N CYS A 15 10.06 -3.23 -6.00
CA CYS A 15 9.49 -2.38 -4.97
C CYS A 15 9.00 -1.02 -5.48
N ILE A 16 9.29 -0.65 -6.74
CA ILE A 16 8.85 0.64 -7.29
C ILE A 16 7.35 0.87 -7.10
N PRO A 17 6.45 -0.07 -7.47
CA PRO A 17 5.02 0.15 -7.26
C PRO A 17 4.66 0.40 -5.79
N LEU A 18 5.34 -0.26 -4.86
CA LEU A 18 5.10 -0.09 -3.43
C LEU A 18 5.56 1.28 -2.94
N LEU A 19 6.72 1.73 -3.43
CA LEU A 19 7.26 3.04 -3.08
C LEU A 19 6.36 4.16 -3.61
N GLU A 20 5.87 4.03 -4.84
CA GLU A 20 4.97 5.01 -5.45
C GLU A 20 3.67 5.16 -4.66
N VAL A 21 3.13 4.06 -4.17
CA VAL A 21 1.93 4.09 -3.32
C VAL A 21 2.17 4.95 -2.09
N LEU A 22 3.33 4.79 -1.46
CA LEU A 22 3.65 5.47 -0.19
C LEU A 22 4.01 6.95 -0.36
N THR A 23 4.21 7.44 -1.58
CA THR A 23 4.57 8.84 -1.82
C THR A 23 3.37 9.79 -1.90
N ASP A 24 2.17 9.28 -1.94
CA ASP A 24 0.96 10.09 -2.05
C ASP A 24 0.32 10.31 -0.69
N GLU A 25 0.11 11.57 -0.31
CA GLU A 25 -0.43 11.93 1.00
C GLU A 25 -1.84 11.38 1.23
N ASN A 26 -2.66 11.33 0.20
CA ASN A 26 -4.02 10.83 0.31
C ASN A 26 -4.01 9.32 0.58
N ARG A 27 -3.13 8.59 -0.09
CA ARG A 27 -3.00 7.15 0.16
C ARG A 27 -2.44 6.86 1.54
N GLN A 28 -1.49 7.69 2.02
CA GLN A 28 -0.99 7.59 3.39
C GLN A 28 -2.13 7.77 4.39
N ALA A 29 -2.98 8.76 4.17
CA ALA A 29 -4.12 9.04 5.05
C ALA A 29 -5.12 7.88 5.05
N ILE A 30 -5.40 7.29 3.89
CA ILE A 30 -6.30 6.14 3.79
C ILE A 30 -5.73 4.94 4.57
N ILE A 31 -4.44 4.66 4.42
CA ILE A 31 -3.78 3.57 5.16
C ILE A 31 -3.96 3.78 6.67
N MET A 32 -3.70 4.98 7.16
CA MET A 32 -3.81 5.26 8.59
C MET A 32 -5.26 5.23 9.07
N LEU A 33 -6.19 5.70 8.27
CA LEU A 33 -7.61 5.61 8.58
C LEU A 33 -8.06 4.16 8.74
N LEU A 34 -7.61 3.28 7.84
CA LEU A 34 -7.93 1.86 7.92
C LEU A 34 -7.19 1.16 9.06
N ALA A 35 -6.00 1.64 9.43
CA ALA A 35 -5.29 1.14 10.61
C ALA A 35 -6.09 1.37 11.90
N GLU A 36 -6.80 2.48 11.97
CA GLU A 36 -7.65 2.81 13.11
C GLU A 36 -9.01 2.10 13.08
N ASN A 37 -9.38 1.53 11.93
CA ASN A 37 -10.68 0.88 11.73
C ASN A 37 -10.48 -0.53 11.15
N LYS A 38 -9.99 -1.43 11.98
CA LYS A 38 -9.53 -2.78 11.57
C LYS A 38 -10.64 -3.67 11.01
N SER A 39 -11.88 -3.41 11.38
CA SER A 39 -13.02 -4.15 10.81
C SER A 39 -13.38 -3.69 9.40
N GLY A 40 -12.76 -2.63 8.93
CA GLY A 40 -12.93 -2.11 7.58
C GLY A 40 -13.91 -0.96 7.47
N LEU A 41 -13.79 -0.23 6.38
CA LEU A 41 -14.68 0.89 6.05
C LEU A 41 -15.11 0.77 4.58
N ASN A 42 -16.34 1.18 4.30
CA ASN A 42 -16.80 1.27 2.90
C ASN A 42 -16.34 2.58 2.26
N VAL A 43 -16.49 2.69 0.94
CA VAL A 43 -16.02 3.85 0.18
C VAL A 43 -16.68 5.16 0.64
N ASN A 44 -17.97 5.10 0.99
CA ASN A 44 -18.70 6.30 1.43
C ASN A 44 -18.12 6.86 2.74
N THR A 45 -17.84 5.98 3.69
CA THR A 45 -17.25 6.38 4.97
C THR A 45 -15.83 6.92 4.77
N ILE A 46 -15.02 6.25 3.94
CA ILE A 46 -13.67 6.73 3.61
C ILE A 46 -13.75 8.10 2.97
N SER A 47 -14.61 8.29 1.97
CA SER A 47 -14.79 9.58 1.29
C SER A 47 -15.20 10.69 2.24
N GLY A 48 -16.00 10.38 3.26
CA GLY A 48 -16.43 11.33 4.27
C GLY A 48 -15.29 11.87 5.13
N HIS A 49 -14.17 11.15 5.20
CA HIS A 49 -12.97 11.57 5.94
C HIS A 49 -11.93 12.25 5.05
N MET A 50 -12.18 12.29 3.73
CA MET A 50 -11.21 12.81 2.77
C MET A 50 -11.74 14.09 2.13
N ASP A 51 -10.84 15.02 1.80
CA ASP A 51 -11.18 16.23 1.06
C ASP A 51 -10.96 15.98 -0.44
N LEU A 52 -11.64 14.95 -0.95
CA LEU A 52 -11.51 14.50 -2.33
C LEU A 52 -12.87 14.07 -2.85
N SER A 53 -13.02 14.11 -4.18
CA SER A 53 -14.20 13.54 -4.83
C SER A 53 -14.22 12.02 -4.62
N ARG A 54 -15.43 11.44 -4.65
CA ARG A 54 -15.58 9.99 -4.54
C ARG A 54 -14.83 9.22 -5.64
N PRO A 55 -14.85 9.66 -6.92
CA PRO A 55 -14.03 9.00 -7.94
C PRO A 55 -12.53 9.02 -7.64
N ALA A 56 -12.01 10.11 -7.08
CA ALA A 56 -10.60 10.20 -6.69
C ALA A 56 -10.28 9.21 -5.58
N VAL A 57 -11.15 9.12 -4.56
CA VAL A 57 -11.00 8.14 -3.47
C VAL A 57 -11.03 6.71 -4.03
N SER A 58 -11.98 6.41 -4.91
CA SER A 58 -12.07 5.08 -5.55
C SER A 58 -10.81 4.74 -6.32
N HIS A 59 -10.20 5.72 -6.99
CA HIS A 59 -8.94 5.52 -7.71
C HIS A 59 -7.80 5.17 -6.74
N HIS A 60 -7.68 5.89 -5.64
CA HIS A 60 -6.66 5.59 -4.62
C HIS A 60 -6.85 4.21 -4.02
N LEU A 61 -8.09 3.82 -3.75
CA LEU A 61 -8.40 2.48 -3.24
C LEU A 61 -8.00 1.39 -4.24
N LYS A 62 -8.23 1.63 -5.53
CA LYS A 62 -7.81 0.69 -6.57
C LYS A 62 -6.29 0.51 -6.60
N VAL A 63 -5.54 1.60 -6.53
CA VAL A 63 -4.07 1.56 -6.50
C VAL A 63 -3.58 0.80 -5.27
N LEU A 64 -4.13 1.12 -4.10
CA LEU A 64 -3.78 0.43 -2.84
C LEU A 64 -4.09 -1.07 -2.91
N LYS A 65 -5.22 -1.43 -3.50
CA LYS A 65 -5.62 -2.83 -3.64
C LYS A 65 -4.70 -3.59 -4.59
N GLN A 66 -4.36 -2.98 -5.74
CA GLN A 66 -3.47 -3.59 -6.73
C GLN A 66 -2.07 -3.85 -6.17
N SER A 67 -1.60 -3.00 -5.29
CA SER A 67 -0.26 -3.12 -4.69
C SER A 67 -0.23 -3.93 -3.39
N GLY A 68 -1.36 -4.47 -2.97
CA GLY A 68 -1.44 -5.38 -1.83
C GLY A 68 -1.52 -4.72 -0.46
N PHE A 69 -1.70 -3.38 -0.39
CA PHE A 69 -1.83 -2.69 0.90
C PHE A 69 -3.20 -2.86 1.53
N ILE A 70 -4.21 -3.08 0.72
CA ILE A 70 -5.58 -3.30 1.20
C ILE A 70 -6.22 -4.43 0.41
N LYS A 71 -7.30 -4.98 0.95
CA LYS A 71 -8.21 -5.85 0.22
C LYS A 71 -9.64 -5.36 0.45
N SER A 72 -10.56 -5.80 -0.40
CA SER A 72 -11.98 -5.55 -0.20
C SER A 72 -12.67 -6.84 0.23
N GLU A 73 -13.58 -6.70 1.18
CA GLU A 73 -14.45 -7.78 1.66
C GLU A 73 -15.89 -7.35 1.49
N LYS A 74 -16.69 -8.22 0.89
CA LYS A 74 -18.09 -7.93 0.69
C LYS A 74 -18.87 -8.22 1.98
N LYS A 75 -19.67 -7.24 2.43
CA LYS A 75 -20.58 -7.37 3.56
C LYS A 75 -21.96 -6.90 3.09
N GLY A 76 -22.85 -7.84 2.87
CA GLY A 76 -24.13 -7.54 2.24
C GLY A 76 -23.91 -7.09 0.80
N VAL A 77 -24.39 -5.89 0.46
CA VAL A 77 -24.23 -5.31 -0.88
C VAL A 77 -23.03 -4.37 -0.99
N GLU A 78 -22.34 -4.10 0.11
CA GLU A 78 -21.24 -3.15 0.15
C GLU A 78 -19.89 -3.82 0.24
N ASN A 79 -18.87 -3.16 -0.33
CA ASN A 79 -17.48 -3.54 -0.18
C ASN A 79 -16.86 -2.76 0.98
N TYR A 80 -16.23 -3.48 1.89
CA TYR A 80 -15.46 -2.91 3.00
C TYR A 80 -13.97 -3.13 2.71
N TYR A 81 -13.18 -2.10 2.95
CA TYR A 81 -11.75 -2.12 2.71
C TYR A 81 -11.01 -2.30 4.03
N VAL A 82 -10.08 -3.24 4.06
CA VAL A 82 -9.27 -3.54 5.25
C VAL A 82 -7.79 -3.59 4.86
N LEU A 83 -6.90 -3.29 5.82
CA LEU A 83 -5.46 -3.34 5.59
C LEU A 83 -4.95 -4.77 5.44
N THR A 84 -4.01 -4.94 4.51
CA THR A 84 -3.27 -6.18 4.30
C THR A 84 -1.79 -5.87 4.09
N VAL A 85 -1.24 -4.94 4.88
CA VAL A 85 0.08 -4.35 4.65
C VAL A 85 1.26 -5.29 4.87
N ARG A 86 1.05 -6.46 5.46
CA ARG A 86 2.13 -7.35 5.86
C ARG A 86 3.06 -7.69 4.69
N LYS A 87 2.52 -8.17 3.59
CA LYS A 87 3.31 -8.61 2.44
C LYS A 87 4.09 -7.46 1.78
N PRO A 88 3.46 -6.33 1.41
CA PRO A 88 4.23 -5.23 0.84
C PRO A 88 5.27 -4.67 1.80
N LEU A 89 4.99 -4.59 3.10
CA LEU A 89 5.97 -4.10 4.07
C LEU A 89 7.14 -5.08 4.22
N GLU A 90 6.91 -6.38 4.18
CA GLU A 90 7.98 -7.38 4.20
C GLU A 90 8.90 -7.24 2.98
N GLN A 91 8.33 -6.98 1.80
CA GLN A 91 9.12 -6.74 0.59
C GLN A 91 10.01 -5.50 0.73
N LEU A 92 9.46 -4.42 1.27
CA LEU A 92 10.22 -3.18 1.51
C LEU A 92 11.32 -3.39 2.55
N LYS A 93 11.03 -4.12 3.61
CA LYS A 93 12.04 -4.48 4.63
C LYS A 93 13.17 -5.30 4.04
N SER A 94 12.86 -6.26 3.18
CA SER A 94 13.87 -7.07 2.50
C SER A 94 14.80 -6.21 1.66
N LEU A 95 14.25 -5.24 0.93
CA LEU A 95 15.04 -4.30 0.15
C LEU A 95 15.97 -3.49 1.05
N ILE A 96 15.42 -2.92 2.12
CA ILE A 96 16.19 -2.09 3.05
C ILE A 96 17.34 -2.89 3.66
N THR A 97 17.06 -4.12 4.12
CA THR A 97 18.06 -5.00 4.71
C THR A 97 19.16 -5.35 3.70
N ALA A 98 18.78 -5.66 2.45
CA ALA A 98 19.76 -5.98 1.41
C ALA A 98 20.70 -4.81 1.12
N VAL A 99 20.16 -3.60 1.04
CA VAL A 99 20.96 -2.38 0.81
C VAL A 99 21.87 -2.12 2.00
N GLU A 100 21.36 -2.22 3.21
CA GLU A 100 22.16 -2.05 4.43
C GLU A 100 23.35 -3.02 4.47
N ASP A 101 23.11 -4.29 4.19
CA ASP A 101 24.14 -5.32 4.23
C ASP A 101 25.22 -5.08 3.17
N GLU A 102 24.83 -4.61 1.98
CA GLU A 102 25.79 -4.34 0.91
C GLU A 102 26.61 -3.08 1.17
N CYS A 103 26.04 -2.12 1.89
CA CYS A 103 26.68 -0.82 2.14
C CYS A 103 27.49 -0.76 3.44
N LYS A 104 27.69 -1.87 4.11
CA LYS A 104 28.50 -1.96 5.33
C LYS A 104 29.98 -1.78 5.08
#